data_bd372614c540852ca378d1ef938a6a9f
#
_entry.id   bd372614c540852ca378d1ef938a6a9f
#
_cell.length_a   1.000
_cell.length_b   1.000
_cell.length_c   1.000
_cell.angle_alpha   90.00
_cell.angle_beta   90.00
_cell.angle_gamma   90.00
#
_symmetry.space_group_name_H-M   'P 1'
#
loop_
_entity.id
_entity.type
_entity.pdbx_description
1 polymer ?
#
loop_
_entity_poly.entity_id
_entity_poly.type
_entity_poly.pdbx_seq_one_letter_code
_entity_poly.pdbx_strand_id
1 'polypeptide(L)'
;MLIDLIKTHALAAAQAGDWQSVADALNAPIQRPRSTKAFYTEVYQTLGDADMRHTLRVMAADEIGQAGVARLNDASLDGGMYFAHPITVGLIESLRSQLNPGVADKLLGLGVVETALATEAGLDLVTPEECSAAYLVGADVLLSVNITGGVTRCSLQVIREGRQVK
;
A
#
# COMPACT_ATOMS: atom_id res chain seq x y z
N MET A 1 -2.78 12.11 11.81
CA MET A 1 -2.41 11.56 10.49
C MET A 1 -1.02 10.92 10.46
N LEU A 2 0.13 11.64 10.32
CA LEU A 2 1.45 10.95 10.37
C LEU A 2 1.73 10.30 11.72
N ILE A 3 1.41 10.97 12.81
CA ILE A 3 1.55 10.43 14.16
C ILE A 3 0.76 9.12 14.38
N ASP A 4 -0.43 9.00 13.80
CA ASP A 4 -1.25 7.79 13.93
C ASP A 4 -0.63 6.62 13.18
N LEU A 5 -0.05 6.87 12.00
CA LEU A 5 0.71 5.86 11.25
C LEU A 5 1.92 5.36 12.06
N ILE A 6 2.69 6.28 12.67
CA ILE A 6 3.83 5.94 13.50
C ILE A 6 3.39 5.08 14.69
N LYS A 7 2.33 5.49 15.40
CA LYS A 7 1.79 4.74 16.54
C LYS A 7 1.28 3.36 16.16
N THR A 8 0.72 3.22 14.96
CA THR A 8 0.13 1.95 14.52
C THR A 8 1.17 0.98 13.96
N HIS A 9 2.16 1.49 13.21
CA HIS A 9 3.03 0.64 12.39
C HIS A 9 4.51 0.65 12.80
N ALA A 10 4.96 1.68 13.54
CA ALA A 10 6.38 1.85 13.85
C ALA A 10 6.63 2.30 15.30
N LEU A 11 5.69 2.04 16.23
CA LEU A 11 5.75 2.53 17.62
C LEU A 11 7.04 2.12 18.34
N ALA A 12 7.48 0.88 18.20
CA ALA A 12 8.68 0.39 18.88
C ALA A 12 9.95 1.13 18.44
N ALA A 13 10.10 1.37 17.13
CA ALA A 13 11.22 2.14 16.59
C ALA A 13 11.15 3.61 17.04
N ALA A 14 9.96 4.22 17.02
CA ALA A 14 9.76 5.58 17.49
C ALA A 14 10.08 5.75 18.98
N GLN A 15 9.70 4.78 19.82
CA GLN A 15 10.05 4.77 21.24
C GLN A 15 11.55 4.61 21.49
N ALA A 16 12.24 3.91 20.61
CA ALA A 16 13.71 3.78 20.65
C ALA A 16 14.44 5.02 20.09
N GLY A 17 13.71 5.95 19.45
CA GLY A 17 14.30 7.11 18.77
C GLY A 17 14.95 6.78 17.43
N ASP A 18 14.67 5.60 16.88
CA ASP A 18 15.19 5.15 15.59
C ASP A 18 14.29 5.64 14.45
N TRP A 19 14.45 6.90 14.11
CA TRP A 19 13.62 7.59 13.11
C TRP A 19 13.86 7.10 11.69
N GLN A 20 15.05 6.56 11.40
CA GLN A 20 15.32 5.94 10.11
C GLN A 20 14.43 4.69 9.93
N SER A 21 14.43 3.79 10.90
CA SER A 21 13.55 2.61 10.86
C SER A 21 12.07 2.97 10.83
N VAL A 22 11.65 4.08 11.46
CA VAL A 22 10.28 4.58 11.34
C VAL A 22 9.96 4.97 9.91
N ALA A 23 10.80 5.81 9.29
CA ALA A 23 10.60 6.27 7.91
C ALA A 23 10.62 5.08 6.94
N ASP A 24 11.58 4.17 7.08
CA ASP A 24 11.69 2.97 6.25
C ASP A 24 10.44 2.09 6.33
N ALA A 25 9.89 1.90 7.53
CA ALA A 25 8.67 1.11 7.72
C ALA A 25 7.43 1.74 7.07
N LEU A 26 7.31 3.08 7.09
CA LEU A 26 6.18 3.80 6.50
C LEU A 26 6.29 3.94 4.98
N ASN A 27 7.51 3.97 4.46
CA ASN A 27 7.81 4.08 3.04
C ASN A 27 7.99 2.71 2.35
N ALA A 28 8.08 1.61 3.14
CA ALA A 28 8.26 0.27 2.60
C ALA A 28 7.16 -0.06 1.59
N PRO A 29 7.49 -0.66 0.43
CA PRO A 29 6.51 -1.06 -0.54
C PRO A 29 5.61 -2.15 0.03
N ILE A 30 4.31 -1.94 -0.05
CA ILE A 30 3.28 -2.90 0.32
C ILE A 30 2.38 -3.19 -0.88
N GLN A 31 1.93 -4.43 -0.99
CA GLN A 31 1.02 -4.81 -2.06
C GLN A 31 -0.43 -4.72 -1.58
N ARG A 32 -1.27 -4.07 -2.38
CA ARG A 32 -2.70 -3.92 -2.13
C ARG A 32 -3.53 -4.41 -3.30
N PRO A 33 -4.73 -4.94 -3.05
CA PRO A 33 -5.67 -5.20 -4.14
C PRO A 33 -5.98 -3.92 -4.90
N ARG A 34 -5.87 -3.99 -6.21
CA ARG A 34 -6.18 -2.88 -7.11
C ARG A 34 -7.70 -2.66 -7.15
N SER A 35 -8.15 -1.44 -6.90
CA SER A 35 -9.57 -1.07 -6.92
C SER A 35 -10.08 -0.65 -8.31
N THR A 36 -9.18 -0.45 -9.27
CA THR A 36 -9.53 -0.04 -10.64
C THR A 36 -9.53 -1.22 -11.61
N LYS A 37 -10.33 -1.09 -12.69
CA LYS A 37 -10.34 -2.07 -13.77
C LYS A 37 -9.05 -1.99 -14.59
N ALA A 38 -8.59 -3.11 -15.13
CA ALA A 38 -7.64 -3.16 -16.22
C ALA A 38 -8.40 -3.36 -17.54
N PHE A 39 -8.01 -2.62 -18.58
CA PHE A 39 -8.62 -2.67 -19.90
C PHE A 39 -7.78 -3.52 -20.86
N TYR A 40 -8.35 -3.84 -22.01
CA TYR A 40 -7.71 -4.67 -23.02
C TYR A 40 -6.26 -4.26 -23.32
N THR A 41 -6.02 -2.96 -23.49
CA THR A 41 -4.69 -2.43 -23.81
C THR A 41 -3.65 -2.75 -22.73
N GLU A 42 -4.03 -2.63 -21.47
CA GLU A 42 -3.14 -2.91 -20.33
C GLU A 42 -2.85 -4.41 -20.23
N VAL A 43 -3.87 -5.25 -20.39
CA VAL A 43 -3.70 -6.71 -20.41
C VAL A 43 -2.82 -7.13 -21.58
N TYR A 44 -3.06 -6.55 -22.77
CA TYR A 44 -2.25 -6.81 -23.96
C TYR A 44 -0.78 -6.40 -23.77
N GLN A 45 -0.53 -5.22 -23.21
CA GLN A 45 0.83 -4.76 -22.90
C GLN A 45 1.56 -5.68 -21.92
N THR A 46 0.83 -6.22 -20.94
CA THR A 46 1.38 -7.13 -19.92
C THR A 46 1.71 -8.51 -20.49
N LEU A 47 0.86 -9.04 -21.38
CA LEU A 47 1.00 -10.40 -21.90
C LEU A 47 1.79 -10.47 -23.21
N GLY A 48 1.62 -9.49 -24.09
CA GLY A 48 2.07 -9.54 -25.47
C GLY A 48 1.11 -10.34 -26.37
N ASP A 49 1.34 -10.28 -27.69
CA ASP A 49 0.40 -10.76 -28.70
C ASP A 49 0.12 -12.28 -28.63
N ALA A 50 1.15 -13.10 -28.46
CA ALA A 50 1.01 -14.55 -28.46
C ALA A 50 0.24 -15.06 -27.22
N ASP A 51 0.65 -14.58 -26.03
CA ASP A 51 0.01 -14.95 -24.75
C ASP A 51 -1.41 -14.40 -24.68
N MET A 52 -1.63 -13.17 -25.17
CA MET A 52 -2.97 -12.59 -25.21
C MET A 52 -3.94 -13.41 -26.05
N ARG A 53 -3.56 -13.77 -27.27
CA ARG A 53 -4.40 -14.61 -28.15
C ARG A 53 -4.68 -15.99 -27.55
N HIS A 54 -3.70 -16.59 -26.90
CA HIS A 54 -3.89 -17.88 -26.24
C HIS A 54 -4.82 -17.73 -25.04
N THR A 55 -4.61 -16.74 -24.19
CA THR A 55 -5.44 -16.44 -23.01
C THR A 55 -6.90 -16.20 -23.39
N LEU A 56 -7.16 -15.38 -24.41
CA LEU A 56 -8.52 -15.12 -24.88
C LEU A 56 -9.23 -16.40 -25.36
N ARG A 57 -8.51 -17.31 -26.04
CA ARG A 57 -9.08 -18.61 -26.48
C ARG A 57 -9.40 -19.52 -25.30
N VAL A 58 -8.50 -19.62 -24.33
CA VAL A 58 -8.69 -20.41 -23.12
C VAL A 58 -9.87 -19.88 -22.31
N MET A 59 -9.91 -18.56 -22.08
CA MET A 59 -11.02 -17.93 -21.36
C MET A 59 -12.36 -18.06 -22.11
N ALA A 60 -12.36 -17.94 -23.42
CA ALA A 60 -13.59 -18.09 -24.24
C ALA A 60 -14.15 -19.54 -24.23
N ALA A 61 -13.36 -20.52 -23.86
CA ALA A 61 -13.81 -21.90 -23.69
C ALA A 61 -14.49 -22.17 -22.33
N ASP A 62 -14.35 -21.23 -21.38
CA ASP A 62 -14.96 -21.29 -20.04
C ASP A 62 -16.17 -20.34 -19.96
N GLU A 63 -17.27 -20.78 -19.32
CA GLU A 63 -18.50 -19.99 -19.26
C GLU A 63 -18.33 -18.64 -18.52
N ILE A 64 -17.56 -18.63 -17.43
CA ILE A 64 -17.26 -17.39 -16.69
C ILE A 64 -16.25 -16.55 -17.49
N GLY A 65 -15.29 -17.23 -18.12
CA GLY A 65 -14.26 -16.57 -18.94
C GLY A 65 -14.85 -15.84 -20.15
N GLN A 66 -15.92 -16.33 -20.77
CA GLN A 66 -16.62 -15.65 -21.87
C GLN A 66 -17.10 -14.25 -21.49
N ALA A 67 -17.70 -14.13 -20.29
CA ALA A 67 -18.11 -12.81 -19.78
C ALA A 67 -16.91 -11.88 -19.55
N GLY A 68 -15.78 -12.42 -19.09
CA GLY A 68 -14.52 -11.68 -18.93
C GLY A 68 -13.98 -11.18 -20.27
N VAL A 69 -13.93 -12.04 -21.29
CA VAL A 69 -13.50 -11.67 -22.64
C VAL A 69 -14.40 -10.59 -23.24
N ALA A 70 -15.72 -10.72 -23.07
CA ALA A 70 -16.67 -9.71 -23.55
C ALA A 70 -16.41 -8.34 -22.89
N ARG A 71 -16.15 -8.32 -21.59
CA ARG A 71 -15.83 -7.08 -20.87
C ARG A 71 -14.48 -6.48 -21.27
N LEU A 72 -13.45 -7.31 -21.50
CA LEU A 72 -12.15 -6.82 -21.98
C LEU A 72 -12.25 -6.19 -23.37
N ASN A 73 -13.10 -6.75 -24.25
CA ASN A 73 -13.31 -6.23 -25.59
C ASN A 73 -14.25 -5.02 -25.66
N ASP A 74 -14.95 -4.73 -24.56
CA ASP A 74 -15.82 -3.57 -24.46
C ASP A 74 -14.99 -2.31 -24.22
N ALA A 75 -14.96 -1.40 -25.20
CA ALA A 75 -14.26 -0.11 -25.13
C ALA A 75 -15.05 0.97 -24.38
N SER A 76 -16.25 0.67 -23.90
CA SER A 76 -17.06 1.62 -23.11
C SER A 76 -16.52 1.82 -21.68
N LEU A 77 -17.10 2.79 -20.96
CA LEU A 77 -16.78 3.03 -19.54
C LEU A 77 -17.08 1.82 -18.64
N ASP A 78 -17.99 0.93 -19.08
CA ASP A 78 -18.32 -0.31 -18.37
C ASP A 78 -17.38 -1.48 -18.70
N GLY A 79 -16.54 -1.33 -19.74
CA GLY A 79 -15.53 -2.32 -20.12
C GLY A 79 -14.44 -2.54 -19.06
N GLY A 80 -13.54 -3.49 -19.35
CA GLY A 80 -12.44 -3.86 -18.48
C GLY A 80 -12.81 -4.84 -17.38
N MET A 81 -11.79 -5.36 -16.69
CA MET A 81 -11.91 -6.36 -15.63
C MET A 81 -11.24 -5.93 -14.34
N TYR A 82 -11.84 -6.31 -13.20
CA TYR A 82 -11.24 -6.19 -11.88
C TYR A 82 -10.41 -7.45 -11.59
N PHE A 83 -9.10 -7.39 -11.79
CA PHE A 83 -8.22 -8.53 -11.59
C PHE A 83 -8.01 -8.90 -10.11
N ALA A 84 -8.28 -7.97 -9.17
CA ALA A 84 -8.30 -8.26 -7.74
C ALA A 84 -9.62 -8.90 -7.26
N HIS A 85 -10.66 -8.97 -8.11
CA HIS A 85 -11.94 -9.52 -7.69
C HIS A 85 -11.86 -11.05 -7.49
N PRO A 86 -12.40 -11.61 -6.40
CA PRO A 86 -12.27 -13.04 -6.10
C PRO A 86 -12.73 -13.97 -7.23
N ILE A 87 -13.79 -13.61 -7.97
CA ILE A 87 -14.26 -14.40 -9.12
C ILE A 87 -13.19 -14.41 -10.23
N THR A 88 -12.57 -13.28 -10.52
CA THR A 88 -11.52 -13.20 -11.56
C THR A 88 -10.28 -13.96 -11.13
N VAL A 89 -9.87 -13.83 -9.88
CA VAL A 89 -8.76 -14.60 -9.29
C VAL A 89 -9.05 -16.10 -9.39
N GLY A 90 -10.24 -16.54 -8.97
CA GLY A 90 -10.65 -17.93 -9.04
C GLY A 90 -10.68 -18.48 -10.46
N LEU A 91 -11.15 -17.69 -11.43
CA LEU A 91 -11.11 -18.05 -12.86
C LEU A 91 -9.67 -18.24 -13.35
N ILE A 92 -8.79 -17.28 -13.10
CA ILE A 92 -7.39 -17.36 -13.54
C ILE A 92 -6.70 -18.59 -12.93
N GLU A 93 -6.93 -18.84 -11.65
CA GLU A 93 -6.35 -20.01 -10.97
C GLU A 93 -6.92 -21.34 -11.53
N SER A 94 -8.20 -21.42 -11.84
CA SER A 94 -8.81 -22.61 -12.44
C SER A 94 -8.28 -22.91 -13.84
N LEU A 95 -7.93 -21.86 -14.59
CA LEU A 95 -7.38 -21.98 -15.95
C LEU A 95 -5.84 -22.02 -16.00
N ARG A 96 -5.17 -21.92 -14.86
CA ARG A 96 -3.69 -21.81 -14.76
C ARG A 96 -2.96 -22.89 -15.57
N SER A 97 -3.42 -24.13 -15.51
CA SER A 97 -2.80 -25.27 -16.22
C SER A 97 -3.02 -25.25 -17.74
N GLN A 98 -3.97 -24.45 -18.22
CA GLN A 98 -4.29 -24.31 -19.63
C GLN A 98 -3.61 -23.07 -20.24
N LEU A 99 -3.17 -22.12 -19.42
CA LEU A 99 -2.44 -20.92 -19.83
C LEU A 99 -0.96 -21.24 -20.05
N ASN A 100 -0.29 -20.42 -20.86
CA ASN A 100 1.16 -20.52 -20.99
C ASN A 100 1.87 -20.26 -19.65
N PRO A 101 3.05 -20.84 -19.41
CA PRO A 101 3.78 -20.65 -18.16
C PRO A 101 3.99 -19.16 -17.82
N GLY A 102 3.67 -18.80 -16.57
CA GLY A 102 3.81 -17.43 -16.06
C GLY A 102 2.69 -16.46 -16.44
N VAL A 103 1.78 -16.81 -17.35
CA VAL A 103 0.67 -15.92 -17.77
C VAL A 103 -0.32 -15.71 -16.64
N ALA A 104 -0.64 -16.75 -15.87
CA ALA A 104 -1.52 -16.62 -14.71
C ALA A 104 -0.96 -15.59 -13.69
N ASP A 105 0.34 -15.65 -13.40
CA ASP A 105 0.98 -14.73 -12.45
C ASP A 105 1.00 -13.28 -12.98
N LYS A 106 1.22 -13.10 -14.27
CA LYS A 106 1.11 -11.78 -14.91
C LYS A 106 -0.30 -11.21 -14.81
N LEU A 107 -1.32 -12.03 -15.05
CA LEU A 107 -2.73 -11.62 -14.94
C LEU A 107 -3.10 -11.29 -13.50
N LEU A 108 -2.70 -12.10 -12.53
CA LEU A 108 -2.91 -11.84 -11.10
C LEU A 108 -2.19 -10.56 -10.65
N GLY A 109 -1.00 -10.31 -11.20
CA GLY A 109 -0.25 -9.08 -10.98
C GLY A 109 -1.00 -7.81 -11.40
N LEU A 110 -1.87 -7.87 -12.42
CA LEU A 110 -2.76 -6.75 -12.78
C LEU A 110 -3.78 -6.40 -11.69
N GLY A 111 -4.07 -7.32 -10.79
CA GLY A 111 -4.95 -7.12 -9.64
C GLY A 111 -4.27 -6.52 -8.42
N VAL A 112 -2.98 -6.19 -8.51
CA VAL A 112 -2.19 -5.69 -7.38
C VAL A 112 -1.59 -4.35 -7.73
N VAL A 113 -1.56 -3.43 -6.76
CA VAL A 113 -0.79 -2.18 -6.84
C VAL A 113 0.24 -2.18 -5.73
N GLU A 114 1.41 -1.67 -6.05
CA GLU A 114 2.43 -1.38 -5.04
C GLU A 114 2.24 0.04 -4.53
N THR A 115 2.18 0.20 -3.24
CA THR A 115 2.01 1.48 -2.56
C THR A 115 2.85 1.48 -1.29
N ALA A 116 2.78 2.53 -0.49
CA ALA A 116 3.38 2.60 0.84
C ALA A 116 2.34 3.12 1.83
N LEU A 117 2.52 2.83 3.13
CA LEU A 117 1.60 3.31 4.17
C LEU A 117 1.51 4.85 4.19
N ALA A 118 2.62 5.53 3.98
CA ALA A 118 2.66 6.99 3.84
C ALA A 118 1.79 7.46 2.67
N THR A 119 1.95 6.85 1.49
CA THR A 119 1.20 7.20 0.27
C THR A 119 -0.30 6.92 0.42
N GLU A 120 -0.70 5.82 1.05
CA GLU A 120 -2.11 5.52 1.34
C GLU A 120 -2.77 6.58 2.23
N ALA A 121 -1.98 7.21 3.10
CA ALA A 121 -2.44 8.30 3.95
C ALA A 121 -2.42 9.68 3.24
N GLY A 122 -2.11 9.72 1.96
CA GLY A 122 -2.02 10.96 1.17
C GLY A 122 -0.77 11.78 1.49
N LEU A 123 0.28 11.12 1.97
CA LEU A 123 1.59 11.72 2.20
C LEU A 123 2.54 11.32 1.07
N ASP A 124 3.52 12.17 0.79
CA ASP A 124 4.70 11.78 0.02
C ASP A 124 5.58 10.83 0.84
N LEU A 125 6.72 10.40 0.30
CA LEU A 125 7.70 9.65 1.08
C LEU A 125 8.12 10.48 2.29
N VAL A 126 7.96 9.90 3.48
CA VAL A 126 8.26 10.59 4.74
C VAL A 126 9.73 10.46 5.08
N THR A 127 10.30 11.51 5.65
CA THR A 127 11.70 11.54 6.11
C THR A 127 11.79 11.22 7.62
N PRO A 128 12.96 10.79 8.12
CA PRO A 128 13.18 10.59 9.55
C PRO A 128 12.90 11.84 10.38
N GLU A 129 13.25 13.04 9.85
CA GLU A 129 13.02 14.33 10.50
C GLU A 129 11.53 14.64 10.63
N GLU A 130 10.73 14.38 9.59
CA GLU A 130 9.28 14.56 9.61
C GLU A 130 8.62 13.58 10.60
N CYS A 131 9.07 12.33 10.64
CA CYS A 131 8.60 11.34 11.60
C CYS A 131 8.90 11.76 13.03
N SER A 132 10.12 12.21 13.30
CA SER A 132 10.55 12.73 14.60
C SER A 132 9.72 13.94 15.03
N ALA A 133 9.57 14.93 14.14
CA ALA A 133 8.79 16.13 14.42
C ALA A 133 7.31 15.80 14.71
N ALA A 134 6.68 14.95 13.89
CA ALA A 134 5.29 14.57 14.07
C ALA A 134 5.07 13.81 15.39
N TYR A 135 5.98 12.94 15.77
CA TYR A 135 5.88 12.16 17.00
C TYR A 135 6.08 13.04 18.24
N LEU A 136 7.05 13.96 18.21
CA LEU A 136 7.34 14.86 19.34
C LEU A 136 6.24 15.90 19.54
N VAL A 137 5.64 16.43 18.47
CA VAL A 137 4.50 17.37 18.55
C VAL A 137 3.23 16.65 19.03
N GLY A 138 3.05 15.39 18.66
CA GLY A 138 1.92 14.56 19.11
C GLY A 138 2.11 13.90 20.48
N ALA A 139 3.30 13.98 21.07
CA ALA A 139 3.54 13.65 22.47
C ALA A 139 3.17 14.88 23.31
N ASP A 140 2.43 14.69 24.42
CA ASP A 140 2.18 15.76 25.37
C ASP A 140 3.50 16.29 25.91
N VAL A 141 3.97 17.41 25.36
CA VAL A 141 5.19 18.10 25.78
C VAL A 141 4.81 19.02 26.91
N LEU A 142 5.06 18.61 28.16
CA LEU A 142 4.98 19.54 29.29
C LEU A 142 6.28 20.35 29.38
N LEU A 143 6.16 21.64 29.05
CA LEU A 143 7.18 22.62 29.38
C LEU A 143 7.08 22.96 30.88
N SER A 144 7.95 22.40 31.70
CA SER A 144 8.08 22.86 33.08
C SER A 144 9.15 23.96 33.18
N VAL A 145 8.70 25.15 33.55
CA VAL A 145 9.60 26.27 33.86
C VAL A 145 9.83 26.29 35.36
N ASN A 146 11.03 25.92 35.80
CA ASN A 146 11.41 26.06 37.20
C ASN A 146 12.22 27.35 37.38
N ILE A 147 11.69 28.25 38.18
CA ILE A 147 12.38 29.49 38.60
C ILE A 147 12.88 29.26 40.03
N THR A 148 14.16 29.05 40.19
CA THR A 148 14.78 28.96 41.52
C THR A 148 15.96 29.96 41.59
N GLY A 149 15.90 30.90 42.51
CA GLY A 149 17.01 31.83 42.79
C GLY A 149 17.35 32.77 41.67
N GLY A 150 16.38 33.25 40.86
CA GLY A 150 16.61 34.21 39.77
C GLY A 150 17.19 33.62 38.49
N VAL A 151 17.35 32.31 38.40
CA VAL A 151 17.81 31.60 37.20
C VAL A 151 16.64 30.83 36.61
N THR A 152 16.24 31.19 35.38
CA THR A 152 15.21 30.46 34.64
C THR A 152 15.85 29.25 33.97
N ARG A 153 15.49 28.04 34.42
CA ARG A 153 15.84 26.79 33.73
C ARG A 153 14.60 26.25 33.05
N CYS A 154 14.63 26.21 31.72
CA CYS A 154 13.63 25.51 30.92
C CYS A 154 14.09 24.05 30.78
N SER A 155 13.29 23.12 31.29
CA SER A 155 13.48 21.70 30.99
C SER A 155 12.31 21.20 30.15
N LEU A 156 12.65 20.57 29.03
CA LEU A 156 11.69 19.90 28.18
C LEU A 156 11.48 18.47 28.72
N GLN A 157 10.32 18.20 29.28
CA GLN A 157 9.94 16.83 29.66
C GLN A 157 8.95 16.27 28.65
N VAL A 158 9.35 15.23 27.94
CA VAL A 158 8.45 14.45 27.07
C VAL A 158 7.74 13.41 27.93
N ILE A 159 6.45 13.60 28.14
CA ILE A 159 5.63 12.57 28.81
C ILE A 159 5.21 11.56 27.75
N ARG A 160 5.79 10.37 27.80
CA ARG A 160 5.36 9.22 27.01
C ARG A 160 4.35 8.44 27.85
N GLU A 161 3.06 8.49 27.43
CA GLU A 161 1.97 7.62 27.92
C GLU A 161 2.02 7.32 29.43
N GLY A 162 2.00 8.35 30.26
CA GLY A 162 1.87 8.21 31.70
C GLY A 162 3.12 7.71 32.47
N ARG A 163 4.29 7.58 31.83
CA ARG A 163 5.56 7.31 32.50
C ARG A 163 6.49 8.51 32.38
N GLN A 164 6.85 9.08 33.54
CA GLN A 164 7.96 10.03 33.61
C GLN A 164 9.26 9.28 33.31
N VAL A 165 9.94 9.66 32.24
CA VAL A 165 11.33 9.27 32.00
C VAL A 165 12.19 10.39 32.58
N LYS A 166 12.94 10.07 33.63
CA LYS A 166 13.93 10.98 34.23
C LYS A 166 15.12 11.16 33.33
#